data_0122ad72f9303a2b17aba2e95a908cc2
#
_entry.id   0122ad72f9303a2b17aba2e95a908cc2
#
_cell.length_a   1.000
_cell.length_b   1.000
_cell.length_c   1.000
_cell.angle_alpha   90.00
_cell.angle_beta   90.00
_cell.angle_gamma   90.00
#
_symmetry.space_group_name_H-M   'P 1'
#
loop_
_entity.id
_entity.type
_entity.pdbx_description
1 polymer ?
#
loop_
_entity_poly.entity_id
_entity_poly.type
_entity_poly.pdbx_seq_one_letter_code
_entity_poly.pdbx_strand_id
1 'polypeptide(L)'
;IFKKDDPRTDYAMLQYMPAGNTLVSSFARETIVQEELGKDNHTDLLTICYDTPRLICERFGPRSIEVEDMYYKLDREIGELVTFIQAQFEPGEVVIALTSDHGSSDTFREQSRIPMGLFNAEQFKIIMNGFLSAQYEPGEWVLGYRDRQLYLNRELIYKYGFDLAEVQTRAAAFALQFRGVSGALTS
;
A
#
# COMPACT_ATOMS: atom_id res chain seq x y z
N ILE A 1 6.36 -13.92 13.68
CA ILE A 1 5.27 -13.20 13.03
C ILE A 1 4.96 -13.80 11.64
N PHE A 2 5.86 -14.55 11.05
CA PHE A 2 5.60 -15.30 9.82
C PHE A 2 5.31 -16.76 10.20
N LYS A 3 4.17 -17.31 9.77
CA LYS A 3 3.89 -18.73 9.91
C LYS A 3 4.85 -19.47 8.97
N LYS A 4 5.68 -20.34 9.54
CA LYS A 4 6.79 -21.04 8.88
C LYS A 4 6.37 -22.03 7.77
N ASP A 5 5.08 -22.27 7.59
CA ASP A 5 4.55 -23.39 6.80
C ASP A 5 3.63 -22.96 5.61
N ASP A 6 3.56 -21.65 5.25
CA ASP A 6 2.86 -21.21 4.05
C ASP A 6 3.87 -20.80 2.97
N PRO A 7 4.00 -21.57 1.87
CA PRO A 7 4.94 -21.24 0.78
C PRO A 7 4.74 -19.83 0.19
N ARG A 8 3.53 -19.27 0.30
CA ARG A 8 3.23 -17.90 -0.14
C ARG A 8 3.84 -16.84 0.78
N THR A 9 4.16 -17.20 2.02
CA THR A 9 4.78 -16.29 2.99
C THR A 9 6.23 -16.02 2.64
N ASP A 10 6.93 -16.98 2.05
CA ASP A 10 8.37 -16.85 1.72
C ASP A 10 8.59 -15.83 0.61
N TYR A 11 7.78 -15.86 -0.44
CA TYR A 11 7.86 -14.86 -1.52
C TYR A 11 7.36 -13.48 -1.09
N ALA A 12 6.33 -13.42 -0.25
CA ALA A 12 5.83 -12.17 0.30
C ALA A 12 6.86 -11.45 1.20
N MET A 13 7.89 -12.15 1.67
CA MET A 13 8.99 -11.55 2.43
C MET A 13 9.89 -10.66 1.57
N LEU A 14 10.05 -10.98 0.29
CA LEU A 14 10.92 -10.22 -0.62
C LEU A 14 10.53 -8.75 -0.70
N GLN A 15 9.25 -8.42 -0.61
CA GLN A 15 8.77 -7.05 -0.63
C GLN A 15 9.20 -6.21 0.60
N TYR A 16 9.61 -6.87 1.70
CA TYR A 16 10.12 -6.23 2.92
C TYR A 16 11.64 -6.34 3.06
N MET A 17 12.33 -6.63 1.97
CA MET A 17 13.78 -6.80 1.95
C MET A 17 14.38 -6.01 0.77
N PRO A 18 15.61 -5.49 0.90
CA PRO A 18 16.30 -4.83 -0.22
C PRO A 18 16.37 -5.67 -1.49
N ALA A 19 16.39 -7.00 -1.36
CA ALA A 19 16.37 -7.94 -2.49
C ALA A 19 15.13 -7.77 -3.41
N GLY A 20 14.02 -7.25 -2.89
CA GLY A 20 12.86 -6.87 -3.71
C GLY A 20 13.20 -5.79 -4.74
N ASN A 21 14.00 -4.80 -4.35
CA ASN A 21 14.47 -3.76 -5.27
C ASN A 21 15.43 -4.34 -6.33
N THR A 22 16.34 -5.22 -5.92
CA THR A 22 17.26 -5.92 -6.85
C THR A 22 16.50 -6.72 -7.90
N LEU A 23 15.40 -7.37 -7.52
CA LEU A 23 14.54 -8.09 -8.46
C LEU A 23 13.90 -7.15 -9.47
N VAL A 24 13.39 -6.00 -9.02
CA VAL A 24 12.81 -4.97 -9.90
C VAL A 24 13.86 -4.42 -10.86
N SER A 25 15.07 -4.10 -10.39
CA SER A 25 16.17 -3.63 -11.24
C SER A 25 16.59 -4.68 -12.27
N SER A 26 16.66 -5.94 -11.87
CA SER A 26 16.98 -7.03 -12.78
C SER A 26 15.94 -7.19 -13.89
N PHE A 27 14.65 -7.14 -13.51
CA PHE A 27 13.56 -7.20 -14.45
C PHE A 27 13.57 -6.01 -15.41
N ALA A 28 13.85 -4.80 -14.90
CA ALA A 28 13.97 -3.61 -15.75
C ALA A 28 15.09 -3.73 -16.79
N ARG A 29 16.25 -4.26 -16.39
CA ARG A 29 17.36 -4.51 -17.32
C ARG A 29 16.98 -5.51 -18.41
N GLU A 30 16.37 -6.62 -18.04
CA GLU A 30 15.87 -7.62 -18.99
C GLU A 30 14.82 -7.02 -19.95
N THR A 31 13.90 -6.20 -19.42
CA THR A 31 12.90 -5.52 -20.25
C THR A 31 13.56 -4.61 -21.28
N ILE A 32 14.55 -3.80 -20.90
CA ILE A 32 15.27 -2.92 -21.84
C ILE A 32 15.90 -3.71 -22.97
N VAL A 33 16.49 -4.86 -22.65
CA VAL A 33 17.21 -5.70 -23.64
C VAL A 33 16.25 -6.50 -24.51
N GLN A 34 15.28 -7.18 -23.91
CA GLN A 34 14.42 -8.14 -24.61
C GLN A 34 13.33 -7.47 -25.45
N GLU A 35 12.84 -6.32 -24.98
CA GLU A 35 11.86 -5.50 -25.72
C GLU A 35 12.54 -4.50 -26.68
N GLU A 36 13.88 -4.53 -26.76
CA GLU A 36 14.68 -3.65 -27.62
C GLU A 36 14.35 -2.17 -27.47
N LEU A 37 14.10 -1.71 -26.22
CA LEU A 37 13.67 -0.33 -25.97
C LEU A 37 14.67 0.68 -26.49
N GLY A 38 14.17 1.71 -27.20
CA GLY A 38 14.95 2.76 -27.82
C GLY A 38 15.74 2.32 -29.05
N LYS A 39 15.45 1.17 -29.67
CA LYS A 39 16.17 0.66 -30.85
C LYS A 39 15.48 0.99 -32.17
N ASP A 40 14.29 1.56 -32.15
CA ASP A 40 13.56 1.99 -33.34
C ASP A 40 13.41 3.53 -33.40
N ASN A 41 12.52 4.03 -34.27
CA ASN A 41 12.28 5.48 -34.45
C ASN A 41 11.13 6.01 -33.57
N HIS A 42 10.64 5.23 -32.60
CA HIS A 42 9.58 5.62 -31.68
C HIS A 42 10.16 5.83 -30.28
N THR A 43 9.57 6.75 -29.55
CA THR A 43 9.98 6.99 -28.17
C THR A 43 9.31 5.99 -27.23
N ASP A 44 10.12 5.24 -26.50
CA ASP A 44 9.65 4.33 -25.47
C ASP A 44 9.59 5.00 -24.11
N LEU A 45 8.69 4.53 -23.25
CA LEU A 45 8.58 4.95 -21.86
C LEU A 45 8.64 3.71 -20.95
N LEU A 46 9.67 3.62 -20.13
CA LEU A 46 9.77 2.61 -19.08
C LEU A 46 9.56 3.26 -17.71
N THR A 47 8.54 2.80 -16.99
CA THR A 47 8.30 3.20 -15.61
C THR A 47 8.71 2.08 -14.66
N ILE A 48 9.61 2.37 -13.73
CA ILE A 48 10.13 1.42 -12.74
C ILE A 48 9.65 1.86 -11.35
N CYS A 49 8.93 0.99 -10.65
CA CYS A 49 8.38 1.29 -9.33
C CYS A 49 9.08 0.45 -8.26
N TYR A 50 9.77 1.13 -7.33
CA TYR A 50 10.38 0.51 -6.15
C TYR A 50 9.46 0.68 -4.95
N ASP A 51 8.61 -0.32 -4.67
CA ASP A 51 7.62 -0.28 -3.58
C ASP A 51 8.22 -0.70 -2.20
N THR A 52 9.34 -1.38 -2.20
CA THR A 52 10.03 -1.83 -0.99
C THR A 52 10.33 -0.70 0.02
N PRO A 53 10.76 0.52 -0.38
CA PRO A 53 10.96 1.63 0.55
C PRO A 53 9.74 1.95 1.40
N ARG A 54 8.58 2.06 0.76
CA ARG A 54 7.29 2.31 1.44
C ARG A 54 6.97 1.20 2.45
N LEU A 55 7.05 -0.05 2.00
CA LEU A 55 6.68 -1.21 2.81
C LEU A 55 7.59 -1.40 4.03
N ILE A 56 8.90 -1.14 3.90
CA ILE A 56 9.85 -1.18 5.01
C ILE A 56 9.57 -0.02 5.99
N CYS A 57 9.35 1.20 5.47
CA CYS A 57 8.99 2.35 6.30
C CYS A 57 7.70 2.13 7.11
N GLU A 58 6.67 1.58 6.48
CA GLU A 58 5.39 1.28 7.17
C GLU A 58 5.55 0.22 8.25
N ARG A 59 6.43 -0.75 8.04
CA ARG A 59 6.61 -1.88 8.94
C ARG A 59 7.53 -1.59 10.12
N PHE A 60 8.66 -0.95 9.87
CA PHE A 60 9.73 -0.76 10.87
C PHE A 60 9.82 0.68 11.39
N GLY A 61 9.20 1.63 10.67
CA GLY A 61 9.27 3.06 10.95
C GLY A 61 10.37 3.75 10.13
N PRO A 62 10.16 5.03 9.78
CA PRO A 62 11.06 5.75 8.86
C PRO A 62 12.46 6.00 9.41
N ARG A 63 12.66 5.88 10.72
CA ARG A 63 13.96 6.07 11.39
C ARG A 63 14.62 4.75 11.80
N SER A 64 14.14 3.63 11.30
CA SER A 64 14.70 2.32 11.60
C SER A 64 15.98 2.05 10.82
N ILE A 65 16.82 1.20 11.37
CA ILE A 65 18.05 0.75 10.70
C ILE A 65 17.75 -0.04 9.42
N GLU A 66 16.59 -0.71 9.37
CA GLU A 66 16.11 -1.42 8.19
C GLU A 66 15.85 -0.48 7.03
N VAL A 67 15.31 0.72 7.31
CA VAL A 67 15.07 1.76 6.30
C VAL A 67 16.40 2.35 5.84
N GLU A 68 17.32 2.62 6.74
CA GLU A 68 18.66 3.13 6.42
C GLU A 68 19.42 2.15 5.51
N ASP A 69 19.52 0.88 5.89
CA ASP A 69 20.16 -0.18 5.09
C ASP A 69 19.50 -0.34 3.71
N MET A 70 18.17 -0.27 3.67
CA MET A 70 17.42 -0.35 2.42
C MET A 70 17.78 0.81 1.49
N TYR A 71 17.83 2.06 1.96
CA TYR A 71 18.17 3.21 1.12
C TYR A 71 19.61 3.17 0.61
N TYR A 72 20.58 2.74 1.41
CA TYR A 72 21.95 2.55 0.94
C TYR A 72 22.05 1.51 -0.19
N LYS A 73 21.28 0.43 -0.07
CA LYS A 73 21.25 -0.61 -1.11
C LYS A 73 20.49 -0.16 -2.36
N LEU A 74 19.39 0.59 -2.18
CA LEU A 74 18.60 1.13 -3.29
C LEU A 74 19.42 2.17 -4.08
N ASP A 75 20.15 3.05 -3.42
CA ASP A 75 21.02 4.03 -4.06
C ASP A 75 22.03 3.35 -5.00
N ARG A 76 22.68 2.28 -4.50
CA ARG A 76 23.60 1.49 -5.30
C ARG A 76 22.90 0.82 -6.49
N GLU A 77 21.74 0.20 -6.26
CA GLU A 77 20.94 -0.43 -7.34
C GLU A 77 20.54 0.55 -8.43
N ILE A 78 20.10 1.75 -8.06
CA ILE A 78 19.76 2.81 -9.01
C ILE A 78 21.03 3.26 -9.76
N GLY A 79 22.15 3.46 -9.07
CA GLY A 79 23.42 3.81 -9.69
C GLY A 79 23.89 2.78 -10.73
N GLU A 80 23.78 1.50 -10.39
CA GLU A 80 24.12 0.41 -11.30
C GLU A 80 23.14 0.34 -12.49
N LEU A 81 21.84 0.57 -12.27
CA LEU A 81 20.84 0.62 -13.34
C LEU A 81 21.09 1.81 -14.28
N VAL A 82 21.36 2.99 -13.74
CA VAL A 82 21.71 4.19 -14.54
C VAL A 82 22.96 3.94 -15.38
N THR A 83 23.99 3.35 -14.79
CA THR A 83 25.22 2.98 -15.50
C THR A 83 24.94 1.99 -16.64
N PHE A 84 24.10 0.99 -16.38
CA PHE A 84 23.68 0.03 -17.40
C PHE A 84 22.94 0.70 -18.54
N ILE A 85 21.98 1.61 -18.25
CA ILE A 85 21.21 2.35 -19.26
C ILE A 85 22.15 3.22 -20.09
N GLN A 86 23.05 3.99 -19.46
CA GLN A 86 24.00 4.83 -20.17
C GLN A 86 24.96 4.07 -21.10
N ALA A 87 25.22 2.80 -20.78
CA ALA A 87 26.03 1.96 -21.66
C ALA A 87 25.27 1.40 -22.89
N GLN A 88 23.93 1.50 -22.92
CA GLN A 88 23.10 1.02 -24.02
C GLN A 88 22.78 2.10 -25.05
N PHE A 89 22.94 3.37 -24.70
CA PHE A 89 22.47 4.52 -25.49
C PHE A 89 23.55 5.59 -25.60
N GLU A 90 23.50 6.35 -26.70
CA GLU A 90 24.35 7.50 -26.88
C GLU A 90 23.94 8.71 -25.98
N PRO A 91 24.84 9.61 -25.66
CA PRO A 91 24.51 10.80 -24.88
C PRO A 91 23.40 11.63 -25.52
N GLY A 92 22.32 11.85 -24.78
CA GLY A 92 21.17 12.63 -25.23
C GLY A 92 19.99 11.79 -25.77
N GLU A 93 20.16 10.50 -25.93
CA GLU A 93 19.06 9.62 -26.38
C GLU A 93 18.13 9.20 -25.25
N VAL A 94 18.57 9.27 -23.99
CA VAL A 94 17.79 8.85 -22.83
C VAL A 94 17.62 9.99 -21.83
N VAL A 95 16.40 10.14 -21.35
CA VAL A 95 16.07 11.00 -20.20
C VAL A 95 15.68 10.10 -19.02
N ILE A 96 16.37 10.25 -17.90
CA ILE A 96 16.08 9.53 -16.65
C ILE A 96 15.50 10.52 -15.67
N ALA A 97 14.30 10.21 -15.13
CA ALA A 97 13.65 10.98 -14.08
C ALA A 97 13.47 10.10 -12.84
N LEU A 98 13.89 10.59 -11.68
CA LEU A 98 13.67 9.93 -10.38
C LEU A 98 12.76 10.83 -9.54
N THR A 99 11.68 10.25 -9.03
CA THR A 99 10.71 10.95 -8.20
C THR A 99 10.13 10.04 -7.13
N SER A 100 9.45 10.62 -6.16
CA SER A 100 8.65 9.92 -5.16
C SER A 100 7.22 10.45 -5.21
N ASP A 101 6.25 9.59 -4.96
CA ASP A 101 4.84 9.96 -4.88
C ASP A 101 4.49 10.62 -3.52
N HIS A 102 5.15 10.20 -2.44
CA HIS A 102 5.02 10.77 -1.10
C HIS A 102 6.25 10.46 -0.23
N GLY A 103 6.34 11.14 0.89
CA GLY A 103 7.28 10.83 1.97
C GLY A 103 6.65 9.93 3.04
N SER A 104 7.42 9.60 4.07
CA SER A 104 6.97 8.87 5.25
C SER A 104 6.84 9.80 6.46
N SER A 105 5.77 9.63 7.23
CA SER A 105 5.61 10.31 8.53
C SER A 105 6.18 9.45 9.66
N ASP A 106 6.62 10.10 10.73
CA ASP A 106 7.06 9.40 11.94
C ASP A 106 5.94 8.52 12.51
N THR A 107 6.32 7.41 13.12
CA THR A 107 5.36 6.53 13.80
C THR A 107 4.86 7.19 15.09
N PHE A 108 3.68 6.82 15.56
CA PHE A 108 3.10 7.35 16.80
C PHE A 108 3.99 7.08 18.03
N ARG A 109 4.89 6.11 17.97
CA ARG A 109 5.85 5.80 19.05
C ARG A 109 7.03 6.76 19.09
N GLU A 110 7.37 7.37 17.96
CA GLU A 110 8.54 8.26 17.82
C GLU A 110 8.19 9.72 18.13
N GLN A 111 6.91 10.10 18.03
CA GLN A 111 6.46 11.46 18.27
C GLN A 111 5.62 11.57 19.54
N SER A 112 6.26 12.02 20.64
CA SER A 112 5.56 12.34 21.89
C SER A 112 4.87 13.71 21.90
N ARG A 113 5.13 14.58 20.91
CA ARG A 113 4.67 16.00 20.91
C ARG A 113 3.40 16.26 20.12
N ILE A 114 3.01 15.36 19.23
CA ILE A 114 1.77 15.49 18.43
C ILE A 114 0.77 14.47 18.93
N PRO A 115 -0.49 14.86 19.23
CA PRO A 115 -1.53 13.92 19.60
C PRO A 115 -1.79 12.96 18.43
N MET A 116 -1.28 11.75 18.53
CA MET A 116 -1.47 10.68 17.54
C MET A 116 -2.23 9.53 18.19
N GLY A 117 -2.94 8.76 17.39
CA GLY A 117 -3.67 7.59 17.83
C GLY A 117 -3.62 6.49 16.81
N LEU A 118 -3.81 5.25 17.28
CA LEU A 118 -4.01 4.10 16.41
C LEU A 118 -5.49 3.94 16.13
N PHE A 119 -5.86 3.88 14.86
CA PHE A 119 -7.15 3.39 14.43
C PHE A 119 -7.10 1.88 14.27
N ASN A 120 -7.83 1.16 15.12
CA ASN A 120 -7.90 -0.30 15.05
C ASN A 120 -9.03 -0.71 14.10
N ALA A 121 -8.67 -1.06 12.87
CA ALA A 121 -9.60 -1.44 11.81
C ALA A 121 -10.44 -2.69 12.15
N GLU A 122 -9.85 -3.68 12.80
CA GLU A 122 -10.56 -4.90 13.22
C GLU A 122 -11.58 -4.60 14.31
N GLN A 123 -11.20 -3.82 15.31
CA GLN A 123 -12.13 -3.40 16.35
C GLN A 123 -13.26 -2.54 15.77
N PHE A 124 -12.94 -1.64 14.85
CA PHE A 124 -13.95 -0.83 14.15
C PHE A 124 -14.95 -1.71 13.40
N LYS A 125 -14.47 -2.70 12.63
CA LYS A 125 -15.31 -3.67 11.91
C LYS A 125 -16.24 -4.42 12.86
N ILE A 126 -15.71 -4.96 13.97
CA ILE A 126 -16.49 -5.73 14.95
C ILE A 126 -17.60 -4.86 15.59
N ILE A 127 -17.25 -3.67 16.02
CA ILE A 127 -18.21 -2.75 16.68
C ILE A 127 -19.26 -2.28 15.67
N MET A 128 -18.87 -1.94 14.45
CA MET A 128 -19.81 -1.55 13.38
C MET A 128 -20.78 -2.68 13.06
N ASN A 129 -20.28 -3.91 12.94
CA ASN A 129 -21.13 -5.08 12.72
C ASN A 129 -22.11 -5.29 13.87
N GLY A 130 -21.65 -5.16 15.11
CA GLY A 130 -22.51 -5.24 16.31
C GLY A 130 -23.59 -4.15 16.33
N PHE A 131 -23.22 -2.92 15.98
CA PHE A 131 -24.18 -1.83 15.86
C PHE A 131 -25.27 -2.11 14.82
N LEU A 132 -24.89 -2.52 13.60
CA LEU A 132 -25.86 -2.83 12.55
C LEU A 132 -26.72 -4.05 12.92
N SER A 133 -26.16 -5.07 13.54
CA SER A 133 -26.92 -6.23 14.03
C SER A 133 -27.93 -5.86 15.12
N ALA A 134 -27.63 -4.86 15.94
CA ALA A 134 -28.56 -4.37 16.96
C ALA A 134 -29.65 -3.44 16.38
N GLN A 135 -29.38 -2.77 15.26
CA GLN A 135 -30.35 -1.88 14.61
C GLN A 135 -31.31 -2.63 13.69
N TYR A 136 -30.86 -3.71 13.10
CA TYR A 136 -31.60 -4.49 12.11
C TYR A 136 -31.84 -5.91 12.65
N GLU A 137 -31.13 -6.90 12.08
CA GLU A 137 -31.22 -8.29 12.45
C GLU A 137 -29.84 -8.88 12.74
N PRO A 138 -29.72 -9.91 13.57
CA PRO A 138 -28.43 -10.57 13.78
C PRO A 138 -27.84 -11.08 12.47
N GLY A 139 -26.59 -10.69 12.18
CA GLY A 139 -25.93 -11.10 10.94
C GLY A 139 -24.57 -10.50 10.71
N GLU A 140 -23.91 -10.91 9.64
CA GLU A 140 -22.67 -10.36 9.18
C GLU A 140 -22.93 -9.19 8.21
N TRP A 141 -23.16 -8.00 8.74
CA TRP A 141 -23.47 -6.78 8.01
C TRP A 141 -22.23 -6.14 7.37
N VAL A 142 -21.03 -6.39 7.97
CA VAL A 142 -19.77 -5.81 7.54
C VAL A 142 -18.84 -6.91 7.06
N LEU A 143 -18.60 -6.99 5.77
CA LEU A 143 -17.70 -7.98 5.15
C LEU A 143 -16.23 -7.62 5.37
N GLY A 144 -15.89 -6.32 5.38
CA GLY A 144 -14.53 -5.88 5.54
C GLY A 144 -14.38 -4.38 5.73
N TYR A 145 -13.15 -4.02 6.15
CA TYR A 145 -12.68 -2.63 6.14
C TYR A 145 -11.28 -2.63 5.53
N ARG A 146 -11.12 -1.90 4.43
CA ARG A 146 -9.84 -1.81 3.73
C ARG A 146 -9.72 -0.43 3.07
N ASP A 147 -8.54 0.15 3.10
CA ASP A 147 -8.20 1.43 2.45
C ASP A 147 -9.21 2.55 2.79
N ARG A 148 -9.61 2.64 4.07
CA ARG A 148 -10.63 3.56 4.61
C ARG A 148 -12.03 3.35 4.04
N GLN A 149 -12.29 2.22 3.41
CA GLN A 149 -13.60 1.83 2.90
C GLN A 149 -14.22 0.71 3.75
N LEU A 150 -15.48 0.88 4.11
CA LEU A 150 -16.27 -0.12 4.80
C LEU A 150 -17.15 -0.86 3.79
N TYR A 151 -16.97 -2.17 3.72
CA TYR A 151 -17.73 -3.03 2.81
C TYR A 151 -18.92 -3.63 3.52
N LEU A 152 -20.13 -3.16 3.17
CA LEU A 152 -21.38 -3.69 3.68
C LEU A 152 -21.81 -4.95 2.92
N ASN A 153 -22.47 -5.85 3.62
CA ASN A 153 -23.07 -7.06 3.04
C ASN A 153 -24.38 -6.71 2.32
N ARG A 154 -24.27 -6.36 1.04
CA ARG A 154 -25.44 -5.99 0.23
C ARG A 154 -26.44 -7.14 0.07
N GLU A 155 -25.97 -8.38 0.01
CA GLU A 155 -26.85 -9.55 -0.09
C GLU A 155 -27.75 -9.66 1.15
N LEU A 156 -27.19 -9.44 2.34
CA LEU A 156 -27.95 -9.45 3.58
C LEU A 156 -28.94 -8.29 3.65
N ILE A 157 -28.54 -7.09 3.24
CA ILE A 157 -29.41 -5.90 3.17
C ILE A 157 -30.62 -6.18 2.30
N TYR A 158 -30.42 -6.66 1.09
CA TYR A 158 -31.50 -6.96 0.16
C TYR A 158 -32.37 -8.15 0.59
N LYS A 159 -31.77 -9.18 1.20
CA LYS A 159 -32.48 -10.33 1.73
C LYS A 159 -33.53 -9.93 2.77
N TYR A 160 -33.21 -8.97 3.62
CA TYR A 160 -34.14 -8.46 4.64
C TYR A 160 -35.01 -7.30 4.16
N GLY A 161 -34.85 -6.86 2.91
CA GLY A 161 -35.66 -5.80 2.30
C GLY A 161 -35.35 -4.39 2.80
N PHE A 162 -34.14 -4.18 3.36
CA PHE A 162 -33.73 -2.85 3.81
C PHE A 162 -33.21 -2.01 2.65
N ASP A 163 -33.36 -0.70 2.76
CA ASP A 163 -32.79 0.25 1.82
C ASP A 163 -31.28 0.42 2.06
N LEU A 164 -30.50 0.20 1.01
CA LEU A 164 -29.03 0.33 1.07
C LEU A 164 -28.59 1.74 1.50
N ALA A 165 -29.23 2.77 0.98
CA ALA A 165 -28.88 4.15 1.29
C ALA A 165 -29.15 4.50 2.76
N GLU A 166 -30.23 3.95 3.34
CA GLU A 166 -30.51 4.09 4.77
C GLU A 166 -29.45 3.40 5.61
N VAL A 167 -29.11 2.13 5.29
CA VAL A 167 -28.07 1.37 6.02
C VAL A 167 -26.72 2.08 5.93
N GLN A 168 -26.34 2.56 4.75
CA GLN A 168 -25.11 3.33 4.55
C GLN A 168 -25.09 4.61 5.39
N THR A 169 -26.18 5.38 5.41
CA THR A 169 -26.30 6.62 6.17
C THR A 169 -26.17 6.36 7.67
N ARG A 170 -26.81 5.31 8.19
CA ARG A 170 -26.69 4.93 9.61
C ARG A 170 -25.27 4.47 9.94
N ALA A 171 -24.65 3.67 9.11
CA ALA A 171 -23.26 3.24 9.28
C ALA A 171 -22.29 4.44 9.26
N ALA A 172 -22.46 5.38 8.34
CA ALA A 172 -21.67 6.60 8.27
C ALA A 172 -21.83 7.48 9.52
N ALA A 173 -23.06 7.69 9.98
CA ALA A 173 -23.34 8.45 11.20
C ALA A 173 -22.72 7.81 12.44
N PHE A 174 -22.76 6.48 12.52
CA PHE A 174 -22.13 5.76 13.64
C PHE A 174 -20.61 5.78 13.54
N ALA A 175 -20.03 5.70 12.34
CA ALA A 175 -18.59 5.78 12.12
C ALA A 175 -17.97 7.08 12.68
N LEU A 176 -18.70 8.20 12.60
CA LEU A 176 -18.25 9.49 13.15
C LEU A 176 -18.09 9.51 14.68
N GLN A 177 -18.63 8.52 15.39
CA GLN A 177 -18.45 8.39 16.84
C GLN A 177 -17.12 7.73 17.22
N PHE A 178 -16.39 7.18 16.25
CA PHE A 178 -15.09 6.58 16.51
C PHE A 178 -13.99 7.62 16.56
N ARG A 179 -13.13 7.47 17.57
CA ARG A 179 -11.93 8.29 17.68
C ARG A 179 -11.02 8.05 16.47
N GLY A 180 -10.66 9.13 15.77
CA GLY A 180 -9.84 9.07 14.55
C GLY A 180 -10.63 9.08 13.26
N VAL A 181 -11.96 9.09 13.32
CA VAL A 181 -12.83 9.30 12.15
C VAL A 181 -13.32 10.75 12.16
N SER A 182 -12.91 11.52 11.17
CA SER A 182 -13.27 12.94 11.01
C SER A 182 -14.37 13.18 9.97
N GLY A 183 -14.65 12.18 9.13
CA GLY A 183 -15.66 12.23 8.09
C GLY A 183 -16.01 10.82 7.60
N ALA A 184 -17.25 10.65 7.13
CA ALA A 184 -17.73 9.44 6.48
C ALA A 184 -18.65 9.84 5.32
N LEU A 185 -18.46 9.21 4.18
CA LEU A 185 -19.23 9.43 2.96
C LEU A 185 -19.92 8.13 2.55
N THR A 186 -21.11 8.24 2.02
CA THR A 186 -21.85 7.13 1.41
C THR A 186 -21.68 7.14 -0.11
N SER A 187 -21.74 5.98 -0.75
CA SER A 187 -21.65 5.83 -2.21
C SER A 187 -23.01 5.80 -2.85
#